data_37324ff693d7c91f7eddfd599fba2e96
#
_entry.id   37324ff693d7c91f7eddfd599fba2e96
#
_cell.length_a   1.000
_cell.length_b   1.000
_cell.length_c   1.000
_cell.angle_alpha   90.00
_cell.angle_beta   90.00
_cell.angle_gamma   90.00
#
_symmetry.space_group_name_H-M   'P 1'
#
loop_
_entity.id
_entity.type
_entity.pdbx_description
1 polymer ?
#
loop_
_entity_poly.entity_id
_entity_poly.type
_entity_poly.pdbx_seq_one_letter_code
_entity_poly.pdbx_strand_id
1 'polypeptide(L)'
;MPKLTAMDTQARSPDPAGILRAKLAAWLHEQGAIRSAAVDGAFAAVPRHLFAPEEPLERAYANDSVITKRDEHGMALSSVSAPWLQAVMLEQAQINPGMRVLEIGSGGYTPR
;
A
#
# COMPACT_ATOMS: atom_id res chain seq x y z
N MET A 1 -33.19 -13.21 -0.26
CA MET A 1 -32.07 -14.08 -0.59
C MET A 1 -31.21 -14.42 0.62
N PRO A 2 -31.82 -14.85 1.69
CA PRO A 2 -30.99 -15.10 2.91
C PRO A 2 -29.93 -16.14 2.67
N LYS A 3 -30.28 -17.19 1.92
CA LYS A 3 -29.33 -18.23 1.60
C LYS A 3 -28.14 -17.68 0.80
N LEU A 4 -28.44 -16.84 -0.18
CA LEU A 4 -27.40 -16.25 -0.98
C LEU A 4 -26.52 -15.32 -0.16
N THR A 5 -27.14 -14.60 0.75
CA THR A 5 -26.38 -13.73 1.65
C THR A 5 -25.42 -14.52 2.51
N ALA A 6 -25.87 -15.65 3.05
CA ALA A 6 -25.00 -16.52 3.85
C ALA A 6 -23.85 -17.05 2.99
N MET A 7 -24.14 -17.44 1.78
CA MET A 7 -23.11 -17.92 0.87
C MET A 7 -22.12 -16.81 0.54
N ASP A 8 -22.62 -15.61 0.31
CA ASP A 8 -21.77 -14.47 0.05
C ASP A 8 -20.85 -14.21 1.22
N THR A 9 -21.34 -14.30 2.44
CA THR A 9 -20.54 -14.10 3.63
C THR A 9 -19.44 -15.14 3.72
N GLN A 10 -19.74 -16.38 3.39
CA GLN A 10 -18.74 -17.44 3.40
C GLN A 10 -17.75 -17.30 2.26
N ALA A 11 -18.24 -16.96 1.08
CA ALA A 11 -17.40 -16.76 -0.08
C ALA A 11 -16.44 -15.60 0.11
N ARG A 12 -16.87 -14.64 0.91
CA ARG A 12 -16.00 -13.51 1.26
C ARG A 12 -15.23 -13.82 2.54
N SER A 13 -14.52 -14.93 2.53
CA SER A 13 -13.54 -15.17 3.57
C SER A 13 -12.68 -13.92 3.72
N PRO A 14 -12.26 -13.58 4.94
CA PRO A 14 -11.44 -12.40 5.12
C PRO A 14 -10.26 -12.42 4.17
N ASP A 15 -10.10 -11.36 3.41
CA ASP A 15 -8.95 -11.18 2.55
C ASP A 15 -7.75 -10.81 3.42
N PRO A 16 -6.74 -11.67 3.56
CA PRO A 16 -5.60 -11.38 4.42
C PRO A 16 -4.90 -10.07 4.06
N ALA A 17 -4.76 -9.80 2.78
CA ALA A 17 -4.15 -8.55 2.34
C ALA A 17 -5.01 -7.36 2.70
N GLY A 18 -6.32 -7.48 2.55
CA GLY A 18 -7.25 -6.41 2.91
C GLY A 18 -7.24 -6.11 4.40
N ILE A 19 -7.13 -7.13 5.23
CA ILE A 19 -7.04 -6.95 6.68
C ILE A 19 -5.76 -6.20 7.06
N LEU A 20 -4.63 -6.63 6.51
CA LEU A 20 -3.35 -5.98 6.77
C LEU A 20 -3.34 -4.54 6.26
N ARG A 21 -3.93 -4.32 5.09
CA ARG A 21 -4.02 -2.98 4.52
C ARG A 21 -4.84 -2.05 5.40
N ALA A 22 -5.97 -2.53 5.90
CA ALA A 22 -6.81 -1.74 6.80
C ALA A 22 -6.10 -1.42 8.11
N LYS A 23 -5.38 -2.39 8.68
CA LYS A 23 -4.61 -2.17 9.90
C LYS A 23 -3.51 -1.15 9.70
N LEU A 24 -2.83 -1.22 8.57
CA LEU A 24 -1.77 -0.26 8.25
C LEU A 24 -2.34 1.15 8.12
N ALA A 25 -3.44 1.31 7.40
CA ALA A 25 -4.07 2.61 7.24
C ALA A 25 -4.50 3.20 8.59
N ALA A 26 -5.08 2.37 9.46
CA ALA A 26 -5.49 2.80 10.78
C ALA A 26 -4.29 3.25 11.63
N TRP A 27 -3.22 2.49 11.58
CA TRP A 27 -1.99 2.83 12.31
C TRP A 27 -1.39 4.14 11.80
N LEU A 28 -1.33 4.32 10.48
CA LEU A 28 -0.82 5.57 9.90
C LEU A 28 -1.67 6.77 10.32
N HIS A 29 -2.98 6.59 10.42
CA HIS A 29 -3.89 7.60 10.90
C HIS A 29 -3.59 7.98 12.35
N GLU A 30 -3.40 6.98 13.20
CA GLU A 30 -3.07 7.20 14.61
C GLU A 30 -1.75 7.94 14.77
N GLN A 31 -0.79 7.68 13.90
CA GLN A 31 0.52 8.33 13.94
C GLN A 31 0.49 9.75 13.35
N GLY A 32 -0.64 10.18 12.81
CA GLY A 32 -0.73 11.48 12.17
C GLY A 32 -0.10 11.56 10.79
N ALA A 33 0.29 10.44 10.22
CA ALA A 33 0.88 10.40 8.88
C ALA A 33 -0.18 10.55 7.80
N ILE A 34 -1.38 10.06 8.03
CA ILE A 34 -2.53 10.26 7.15
C ILE A 34 -3.44 11.28 7.79
N ARG A 35 -3.76 12.35 7.05
CA ARG A 35 -4.60 13.44 7.55
C ARG A 35 -5.75 13.79 6.62
N SER A 36 -5.69 13.40 5.36
CA SER A 36 -6.72 13.71 4.38
C SER A 36 -7.50 12.47 3.97
N ALA A 37 -8.74 12.67 3.57
CA ALA A 37 -9.57 11.59 3.07
C ALA A 37 -8.98 10.98 1.80
N ALA A 38 -8.34 11.80 0.96
CA ALA A 38 -7.75 11.34 -0.29
C ALA A 38 -6.60 10.35 -0.03
N VAL A 39 -5.70 10.67 0.88
CA VAL A 39 -4.59 9.77 1.21
C VAL A 39 -5.08 8.53 1.94
N ASP A 40 -6.03 8.69 2.86
CA ASP A 40 -6.65 7.56 3.55
C ASP A 40 -7.29 6.59 2.55
N GLY A 41 -8.07 7.12 1.61
CA GLY A 41 -8.70 6.31 0.58
C GLY A 41 -7.69 5.60 -0.30
N ALA A 42 -6.58 6.24 -0.62
CA ALA A 42 -5.52 5.63 -1.41
C ALA A 42 -4.89 4.44 -0.68
N PHE A 43 -4.56 4.60 0.60
CA PHE A 43 -4.00 3.50 1.39
C PHE A 43 -5.00 2.37 1.62
N ALA A 44 -6.29 2.68 1.66
CA ALA A 44 -7.32 1.67 1.79
C ALA A 44 -7.51 0.87 0.49
N ALA A 45 -7.36 1.52 -0.66
CA ALA A 45 -7.71 0.94 -1.96
C ALA A 45 -6.53 0.29 -2.69
N VAL A 46 -5.33 0.85 -2.57
CA VAL A 46 -4.18 0.40 -3.38
C VAL A 46 -3.57 -0.86 -2.78
N PRO A 47 -3.50 -1.96 -3.54
CA PRO A 47 -2.95 -3.22 -3.06
C PRO A 47 -1.43 -3.21 -3.09
N ARG A 48 -0.82 -2.64 -2.05
CA ARG A 48 0.63 -2.49 -1.94
C ARG A 48 1.39 -3.78 -2.24
N HIS A 49 0.86 -4.92 -1.83
CA HIS A 49 1.54 -6.21 -2.01
C HIS A 49 1.75 -6.58 -3.48
N LEU A 50 0.93 -6.06 -4.38
CA LEU A 50 1.10 -6.33 -5.80
C LEU A 50 2.33 -5.62 -6.39
N PHE A 51 2.84 -4.62 -5.68
CA PHE A 51 4.05 -3.90 -6.09
C PHE A 51 5.31 -4.47 -5.43
N ALA A 52 5.15 -5.47 -4.58
CA ALA A 52 6.24 -6.21 -3.95
C ALA A 52 5.89 -7.69 -3.93
N PRO A 53 5.72 -8.31 -5.11
CA PRO A 53 5.10 -9.65 -5.20
C PRO A 53 5.96 -10.77 -4.61
N GLU A 54 7.24 -10.54 -4.43
CA GLU A 54 8.14 -11.56 -3.88
C GLU A 54 8.20 -11.55 -2.37
N GLU A 55 7.54 -10.57 -1.72
CA GLU A 55 7.54 -10.45 -0.27
C GLU A 55 6.28 -11.08 0.33
N PRO A 56 6.39 -11.69 1.52
CA PRO A 56 5.20 -12.10 2.25
C PRO A 56 4.29 -10.91 2.54
N LEU A 57 3.00 -11.16 2.67
CA LEU A 57 2.02 -10.09 2.92
C LEU A 57 2.39 -9.24 4.13
N GLU A 58 2.84 -9.87 5.20
CA GLU A 58 3.21 -9.17 6.43
C GLU A 58 4.34 -8.18 6.21
N ARG A 59 5.28 -8.54 5.34
CA ARG A 59 6.38 -7.64 4.99
C ARG A 59 5.89 -6.51 4.08
N ALA A 60 5.03 -6.83 3.13
CA ALA A 60 4.51 -5.83 2.20
C ALA A 60 3.72 -4.74 2.93
N TYR A 61 3.03 -5.09 4.01
CA TYR A 61 2.20 -4.16 4.76
C TYR A 61 2.82 -3.72 6.09
N ALA A 62 4.07 -4.07 6.35
CA ALA A 62 4.80 -3.54 7.49
C ALA A 62 5.21 -2.10 7.22
N ASN A 63 5.42 -1.33 8.28
CA ASN A 63 5.92 0.03 8.13
C ASN A 63 7.43 0.01 7.94
N ASP A 64 7.85 -0.46 6.77
CA ASP A 64 9.26 -0.60 6.42
C ASP A 64 9.38 -0.50 4.91
N SER A 65 10.55 -0.17 4.42
CA SER A 65 10.82 -0.23 2.98
C SER A 65 10.92 -1.69 2.54
N VAL A 66 10.52 -1.93 1.30
CA VAL A 66 10.61 -3.26 0.70
C VAL A 66 11.57 -3.18 -0.49
N ILE A 67 12.63 -3.97 -0.45
CA ILE A 67 13.58 -4.02 -1.54
C ILE A 67 12.97 -4.82 -2.67
N THR A 68 12.92 -4.21 -3.87
CA THR A 68 12.29 -4.82 -5.04
C THR A 68 13.30 -5.30 -6.07
N LYS A 69 14.55 -4.87 -5.95
CA LYS A 69 15.59 -5.29 -6.87
C LYS A 69 16.95 -5.26 -6.17
N ARG A 70 17.72 -6.31 -6.40
CA ARG A 70 19.09 -6.43 -5.89
C ARG A 70 20.04 -6.70 -7.04
N ASP A 71 21.31 -6.34 -6.87
CA ASP A 71 22.35 -6.70 -7.81
C ASP A 71 22.86 -8.13 -7.55
N GLU A 72 23.87 -8.55 -8.31
CA GLU A 72 24.45 -9.89 -8.21
C GLU A 72 25.13 -10.15 -6.86
N HIS A 73 25.47 -9.08 -6.11
CA HIS A 73 26.09 -9.17 -4.80
C HIS A 73 25.07 -9.03 -3.67
N GLY A 74 23.78 -8.97 -3.99
CA GLY A 74 22.74 -8.82 -2.98
C GLY A 74 22.48 -7.39 -2.52
N MET A 75 23.16 -6.42 -3.12
CA MET A 75 22.95 -5.01 -2.77
C MET A 75 21.63 -4.50 -3.32
N ALA A 76 20.91 -3.72 -2.51
CA ALA A 76 19.64 -3.15 -2.93
C ALA A 76 19.84 -2.11 -4.02
N LEU A 77 19.11 -2.28 -5.14
CA LEU A 77 19.12 -1.34 -6.25
C LEU A 77 17.84 -0.52 -6.31
N SER A 78 16.74 -1.05 -5.80
CA SER A 78 15.44 -0.41 -5.85
C SER A 78 14.60 -0.85 -4.68
N SER A 79 13.72 0.02 -4.21
CA SER A 79 12.83 -0.31 -3.11
C SER A 79 11.55 0.49 -3.19
N VAL A 80 10.51 -0.03 -2.55
CA VAL A 80 9.29 0.71 -2.25
C VAL A 80 9.46 1.28 -0.86
N SER A 81 9.30 2.59 -0.72
CA SER A 81 9.51 3.28 0.55
C SER A 81 8.52 2.82 1.62
N ALA A 82 8.91 3.00 2.88
CA ALA A 82 8.06 2.68 4.01
C ALA A 82 6.72 3.43 3.91
N PRO A 83 5.62 2.81 4.32
CA PRO A 83 4.30 3.43 4.25
C PRO A 83 4.21 4.78 4.94
N TRP A 84 4.84 4.93 6.10
CA TRP A 84 4.83 6.21 6.82
C TRP A 84 5.41 7.33 5.96
N LEU A 85 6.55 7.07 5.34
CA LEU A 85 7.19 8.07 4.48
C LEU A 85 6.31 8.41 3.27
N GLN A 86 5.74 7.38 2.64
CA GLN A 86 4.85 7.61 1.49
C GLN A 86 3.63 8.44 1.89
N ALA A 87 3.04 8.14 3.04
CA ALA A 87 1.87 8.89 3.52
C ALA A 87 2.22 10.37 3.75
N VAL A 88 3.33 10.62 4.44
CA VAL A 88 3.78 11.99 4.70
C VAL A 88 4.05 12.74 3.40
N MET A 89 4.71 12.11 2.46
CA MET A 89 5.02 12.74 1.17
C MET A 89 3.75 13.05 0.38
N LEU A 90 2.78 12.13 0.37
CA LEU A 90 1.52 12.35 -0.33
C LEU A 90 0.70 13.47 0.30
N GLU A 91 0.69 13.56 1.65
CA GLU A 91 0.02 14.66 2.32
C GLU A 91 0.67 16.00 2.00
N GLN A 92 2.00 16.04 1.99
CA GLN A 92 2.73 17.25 1.65
C GLN A 92 2.53 17.68 0.20
N ALA A 93 2.38 16.71 -0.71
CA ALA A 93 2.19 16.97 -2.12
C ALA A 93 0.83 17.62 -2.44
N GLN A 94 -0.17 17.43 -1.57
CA GLN A 94 -1.51 18.01 -1.72
C GLN A 94 -2.10 17.73 -3.11
N ILE A 95 -2.06 16.45 -3.50
CA ILE A 95 -2.53 16.02 -4.80
C ILE A 95 -4.06 16.06 -4.84
N ASN A 96 -4.61 16.70 -5.86
CA ASN A 96 -6.05 16.84 -6.07
C ASN A 96 -6.45 16.22 -7.40
N PRO A 97 -7.75 15.87 -7.56
CA PRO A 97 -8.25 15.36 -8.83
C PRO A 97 -7.92 16.32 -9.98
N GLY A 98 -7.53 15.75 -11.11
CA GLY A 98 -7.18 16.52 -12.29
C GLY A 98 -5.73 16.98 -12.36
N MET A 99 -4.98 16.85 -11.29
CA MET A 99 -3.56 17.17 -11.30
C MET A 99 -2.77 16.15 -12.11
N ARG A 100 -1.73 16.63 -12.76
CA ARG A 100 -0.75 15.78 -13.43
C ARG A 100 0.44 15.63 -12.49
N VAL A 101 0.83 14.38 -12.25
CA VAL A 101 1.90 14.06 -11.29
C VAL A 101 3.03 13.34 -12.02
N LEU A 102 4.25 13.81 -11.78
CA LEU A 102 5.45 13.13 -12.24
C LEU A 102 6.18 12.54 -11.03
N GLU A 103 6.43 11.25 -11.08
CA GLU A 103 7.22 10.57 -10.06
C GLU A 103 8.53 10.09 -10.66
N ILE A 104 9.64 10.43 -10.02
CA ILE A 104 10.97 10.00 -10.43
C ILE A 104 11.44 8.97 -9.40
N GLY A 105 11.91 7.81 -9.89
CA GLY A 105 12.39 6.76 -8.99
C GLY A 105 11.25 6.02 -8.31
N SER A 106 10.25 5.58 -9.07
CA SER A 106 9.03 4.99 -8.53
C SER A 106 9.23 3.65 -7.83
N GLY A 107 10.38 3.02 -7.95
CA GLY A 107 10.64 1.75 -7.28
C GLY A 107 9.82 0.60 -7.84
N GLY A 108 8.85 0.13 -7.09
CA GLY A 108 8.01 -0.99 -7.50
C GLY A 108 6.81 -0.62 -8.34
N TYR A 109 6.58 0.65 -8.60
CA TYR A 109 5.37 1.12 -9.28
C TYR A 109 5.50 1.23 -10.78
N THR A 110 6.62 0.86 -11.34
CA THR A 110 6.83 0.94 -12.78
C THR A 110 5.97 -0.10 -13.50
N PRO A 111 5.15 0.28 -14.47
CA PRO A 111 4.41 -0.69 -15.28
C PRO A 111 5.37 -1.61 -16.03
N ARG A 112 4.94 -2.85 -16.20
CA ARG A 112 5.74 -3.85 -16.93
C ARG A 112 5.10 -4.23 -18.22
#